data_766d510362db70cd6085a2ad5caf682d
#
_entry.id   766d510362db70cd6085a2ad5caf682d
#
_cell.length_a   1.000
_cell.length_b   1.000
_cell.length_c   1.000
_cell.angle_alpha   90.00
_cell.angle_beta   90.00
_cell.angle_gamma   90.00
#
_symmetry.space_group_name_H-M   'P 1'
#
loop_
_entity.id
_entity.type
_entity.pdbx_description
1 polymer ?
#
loop_
_entity_poly.entity_id
_entity_poly.type
_entity_poly.pdbx_seq_one_letter_code
_entity_poly.pdbx_strand_id
1 'polypeptide(L)'
;MHVLCGVIWNEWGKAVTGGNMEPLEARMDFAFDPLPEGFAARVEDLVNAEIAQDRPIAITFLPRDTAVGDEDLIRTKVNLIPASVNEIRVVDIVGLDKQADGGTHVRSTAEIGRFEVVKTESKGRGNKRIRVRILD
;
A
#
# COMPACT_ATOMS: atom_id res chain seq x y z
N MET A 1 5.51 -0.79 1.88
CA MET A 1 4.58 -0.51 0.75
C MET A 1 3.12 -0.57 1.18
N HIS A 2 2.67 -1.57 1.92
CA HIS A 2 1.27 -1.73 2.33
C HIS A 2 0.76 -0.52 3.15
N VAL A 3 1.55 0.01 4.09
CA VAL A 3 1.19 1.23 4.83
C VAL A 3 0.97 2.41 3.89
N LEU A 4 1.84 2.58 2.90
CA LEU A 4 1.71 3.63 1.90
C LEU A 4 0.39 3.50 1.10
N CYS A 5 0.07 2.29 0.66
CA CYS A 5 -1.20 2.03 -0.04
C CYS A 5 -2.41 2.38 0.82
N GLY A 6 -2.39 1.98 2.09
CA GLY A 6 -3.49 2.25 3.03
C GLY A 6 -3.66 3.74 3.30
N VAL A 7 -2.57 4.46 3.51
CA VAL A 7 -2.59 5.91 3.73
C VAL A 7 -3.17 6.64 2.51
N ILE A 8 -2.71 6.30 1.31
CA ILE A 8 -3.19 6.95 0.08
C ILE A 8 -4.66 6.63 -0.17
N TRP A 9 -5.06 5.40 0.06
CA TRP A 9 -6.47 5.02 -0.09
C TRP A 9 -7.38 5.78 0.88
N ASN A 10 -6.98 5.86 2.16
CA ASN A 10 -7.80 6.52 3.19
C ASN A 10 -7.86 8.05 3.00
N GLU A 11 -6.76 8.67 2.58
CA GLU A 11 -6.70 10.13 2.43
C GLU A 11 -7.31 10.62 1.11
N TRP A 12 -7.07 9.93 0.00
CA TRP A 12 -7.45 10.39 -1.34
C TRP A 12 -8.34 9.42 -2.12
N GLY A 13 -8.54 8.21 -1.65
CA GLY A 13 -9.34 7.21 -2.37
C GLY A 13 -8.70 6.75 -3.68
N LYS A 14 -7.36 6.78 -3.79
CA LYS A 14 -6.65 6.41 -5.01
C LYS A 14 -6.04 5.01 -4.90
N ALA A 15 -6.26 4.22 -5.94
CA ALA A 15 -5.76 2.85 -6.02
C ALA A 15 -4.32 2.79 -6.54
N VAL A 16 -3.58 1.79 -6.06
CA VAL A 16 -2.29 1.44 -6.62
C VAL A 16 -2.48 0.83 -8.02
N THR A 17 -1.63 1.22 -8.97
CA THR A 17 -1.65 0.72 -10.34
C THR A 17 -0.45 -0.15 -10.68
N GLY A 18 0.61 -0.08 -9.89
CA GLY A 18 1.81 -0.90 -10.06
C GLY A 18 2.84 -0.58 -9.01
N GLY A 19 3.90 -1.36 -8.98
CA GLY A 19 4.97 -1.12 -8.04
C GLY A 19 6.11 -2.11 -8.20
N ASN A 20 7.24 -1.78 -7.60
CA ASN A 20 8.39 -2.67 -7.47
C ASN A 20 9.11 -2.34 -6.17
N MET A 21 9.67 -3.35 -5.53
CA MET A 21 10.32 -3.21 -4.25
C MET A 21 11.72 -3.80 -4.30
N GLU A 22 12.66 -3.05 -3.74
CA GLU A 22 14.03 -3.49 -3.47
C GLU A 22 14.31 -3.34 -1.97
N PRO A 23 15.41 -3.88 -1.46
CA PRO A 23 15.72 -3.68 -0.05
C PRO A 23 15.78 -2.19 0.33
N LEU A 24 14.96 -1.79 1.28
CA LEU A 24 14.83 -0.42 1.80
C LEU A 24 14.36 0.65 0.82
N GLU A 25 14.07 0.28 -0.42
CA GLU A 25 13.59 1.21 -1.45
C GLU A 25 12.40 0.62 -2.20
N ALA A 26 11.56 1.49 -2.73
CA ALA A 26 10.44 1.06 -3.56
C ALA A 26 10.00 2.16 -4.50
N ARG A 27 9.34 1.76 -5.57
CA ARG A 27 8.52 2.64 -6.37
C ARG A 27 7.09 2.12 -6.40
N MET A 28 6.13 3.03 -6.34
CA MET A 28 4.72 2.69 -6.48
C MET A 28 4.01 3.71 -7.35
N ASP A 29 3.10 3.21 -8.16
CA ASP A 29 2.31 4.02 -9.07
C ASP A 29 0.86 4.04 -8.57
N PHE A 30 0.24 5.22 -8.63
CA PHE A 30 -1.12 5.45 -8.17
C PHE A 30 -1.92 6.25 -9.21
N ALA A 31 -3.24 6.08 -9.17
CA ALA A 31 -4.16 6.65 -10.14
C ALA A 31 -4.49 8.13 -9.83
N PHE A 32 -3.47 8.99 -9.77
CA PHE A 32 -3.65 10.44 -9.62
C PHE A 32 -3.59 11.17 -10.96
N ASP A 33 -4.35 12.26 -11.09
CA ASP A 33 -4.29 13.15 -12.22
C ASP A 33 -4.93 14.53 -11.89
N PRO A 34 -4.13 15.50 -11.47
CA PRO A 34 -2.71 15.49 -11.11
C PRO A 34 -2.47 15.04 -9.66
N LEU A 35 -1.22 15.00 -9.24
CA LEU A 35 -0.89 14.89 -7.83
C LEU A 35 -1.37 16.12 -7.07
N PRO A 36 -1.92 15.97 -5.85
CA PRO A 36 -2.28 17.10 -5.00
C PRO A 36 -1.06 17.96 -4.66
N GLU A 37 -1.28 19.26 -4.49
CA GLU A 37 -0.24 20.15 -3.99
C GLU A 37 0.21 19.71 -2.59
N GLY A 38 1.53 19.73 -2.34
CA GLY A 38 2.10 19.31 -1.07
C GLY A 38 2.02 17.80 -0.81
N PHE A 39 1.75 17.01 -1.84
CA PHE A 39 1.52 15.57 -1.75
C PHE A 39 2.65 14.82 -1.04
N ALA A 40 3.90 15.03 -1.47
CA ALA A 40 5.06 14.29 -0.93
C ALA A 40 5.22 14.50 0.58
N ALA A 41 5.15 15.74 1.04
CA ALA A 41 5.25 16.07 2.46
C ALA A 41 4.07 15.49 3.27
N ARG A 42 2.86 15.57 2.72
CA ARG A 42 1.67 15.03 3.37
C ARG A 42 1.73 13.51 3.52
N VAL A 43 2.11 12.81 2.46
CA VAL A 43 2.27 11.35 2.50
C VAL A 43 3.34 10.93 3.49
N GLU A 44 4.49 11.61 3.49
CA GLU A 44 5.58 11.31 4.41
C GLU A 44 5.14 11.45 5.87
N ASP A 45 4.44 12.54 6.20
CA ASP A 45 3.91 12.78 7.55
C ASP A 45 2.89 11.71 7.95
N LEU A 46 1.96 11.40 7.06
CA LEU A 46 0.90 10.41 7.34
C LEU A 46 1.47 9.00 7.50
N VAL A 47 2.38 8.59 6.64
CA VAL A 47 2.99 7.26 6.74
C VAL A 47 3.82 7.12 8.02
N ASN A 48 4.63 8.13 8.34
CA ASN A 48 5.43 8.09 9.58
C ASN A 48 4.54 8.12 10.83
N ALA A 49 3.43 8.83 10.81
CA ALA A 49 2.45 8.81 11.90
C ALA A 49 1.84 7.41 12.09
N GLU A 50 1.51 6.71 11.00
CA GLU A 50 1.01 5.34 11.07
C GLU A 50 2.07 4.35 11.57
N ILE A 51 3.32 4.50 11.14
CA ILE A 51 4.43 3.68 11.64
C ILE A 51 4.56 3.84 13.16
N ALA A 52 4.43 5.05 13.67
CA ALA A 52 4.53 5.36 15.10
C ALA A 52 3.38 4.77 15.93
N GLN A 53 2.25 4.38 15.31
CA GLN A 53 1.14 3.75 16.01
C GLN A 53 1.44 2.33 16.49
N ASP A 54 2.53 1.72 16.01
CA ASP A 54 2.90 0.34 16.35
C ASP A 54 1.75 -0.64 16.15
N ARG A 55 1.14 -0.60 14.97
CA ARG A 55 0.00 -1.45 14.64
C ARG A 55 0.45 -2.88 14.37
N PRO A 56 -0.21 -3.88 14.96
CA PRO A 56 0.09 -5.28 14.64
C PRO A 56 -0.33 -5.60 13.20
N ILE A 57 0.39 -6.52 12.59
CA ILE A 57 0.10 -7.02 11.25
C ILE A 57 -0.35 -8.46 11.38
N ALA A 58 -1.62 -8.71 11.08
CA ALA A 58 -2.23 -10.03 11.15
C ALA A 58 -2.36 -10.64 9.76
N ILE A 59 -2.13 -11.94 9.68
CA ILE A 59 -2.28 -12.70 8.43
C ILE A 59 -3.43 -13.68 8.61
N THR A 60 -4.41 -13.57 7.71
CA THR A 60 -5.58 -14.44 7.69
C THR A 60 -5.82 -15.00 6.29
N PHE A 61 -6.66 -16.01 6.19
CA PHE A 61 -7.07 -16.59 4.92
C PHE A 61 -8.57 -16.52 4.80
N LEU A 62 -9.07 -16.01 3.67
CA LEU A 62 -10.49 -15.92 3.39
C LEU A 62 -10.84 -16.77 2.17
N PRO A 63 -12.04 -17.38 2.14
CA PRO A 63 -12.53 -18.00 0.91
C PRO A 63 -12.54 -16.98 -0.22
N ARG A 64 -12.21 -17.42 -1.44
CA ARG A 64 -12.13 -16.54 -2.61
C ARG A 64 -13.39 -15.72 -2.83
N ASP A 65 -14.55 -16.35 -2.71
CA ASP A 65 -15.83 -15.66 -2.94
C ASP A 65 -16.05 -14.51 -1.96
N THR A 66 -15.64 -14.68 -0.71
CA THR A 66 -15.73 -13.64 0.33
C THR A 66 -14.73 -12.51 0.03
N ALA A 67 -13.49 -12.85 -0.34
CA ALA A 67 -12.44 -11.86 -0.60
C ALA A 67 -12.74 -11.03 -1.86
N VAL A 68 -13.24 -11.65 -2.93
CA VAL A 68 -13.56 -10.97 -4.18
C VAL A 68 -14.72 -9.97 -4.01
N GLY A 69 -15.64 -10.23 -3.10
CA GLY A 69 -16.75 -9.33 -2.78
C GLY A 69 -16.35 -8.16 -1.90
N ASP A 70 -15.14 -8.13 -1.34
CA ASP A 70 -14.68 -7.08 -0.45
C ASP A 70 -13.86 -6.05 -1.24
N GLU A 71 -14.46 -4.88 -1.47
CA GLU A 71 -13.82 -3.79 -2.22
C GLU A 71 -12.55 -3.27 -1.54
N ASP A 72 -12.44 -3.39 -0.22
CA ASP A 72 -11.25 -2.98 0.52
C ASP A 72 -10.05 -3.89 0.26
N LEU A 73 -10.28 -5.13 -0.16
CA LEU A 73 -9.21 -6.09 -0.46
C LEU A 73 -8.72 -6.01 -1.91
N ILE A 74 -9.58 -5.63 -2.84
CA ILE A 74 -9.26 -5.60 -4.28
C ILE A 74 -9.23 -4.15 -4.76
N ARG A 75 -8.11 -3.48 -4.53
CA ARG A 75 -7.91 -2.06 -4.88
C ARG A 75 -7.09 -1.83 -6.13
N THR A 76 -6.59 -2.88 -6.75
CA THR A 76 -5.94 -2.77 -8.05
C THR A 76 -6.99 -2.70 -9.14
N LYS A 77 -6.71 -1.98 -10.23
CA LYS A 77 -7.62 -1.91 -11.37
C LYS A 77 -7.82 -3.25 -12.07
N VAL A 78 -6.90 -4.17 -11.85
CA VAL A 78 -6.93 -5.52 -12.40
C VAL A 78 -6.74 -6.52 -11.27
N ASN A 79 -7.64 -7.48 -11.17
CA ASN A 79 -7.47 -8.59 -10.23
C ASN A 79 -6.38 -9.53 -10.76
N LEU A 80 -5.23 -9.51 -10.10
CA LEU A 80 -4.05 -10.29 -10.48
C LEU A 80 -3.99 -11.68 -9.82
N ILE A 81 -4.97 -12.01 -8.96
CA ILE A 81 -4.97 -13.30 -8.26
C ILE A 81 -5.42 -14.39 -9.25
N PRO A 82 -4.59 -15.44 -9.47
CA PRO A 82 -4.97 -16.53 -10.39
C PRO A 82 -6.30 -17.17 -9.99
N ALA A 83 -7.11 -17.53 -10.99
CA ALA A 83 -8.44 -18.13 -10.79
C ALA A 83 -8.38 -19.47 -10.04
N SER A 84 -7.22 -20.14 -10.06
CA SER A 84 -7.00 -21.42 -9.35
C SER A 84 -6.82 -21.27 -7.82
N VAL A 85 -6.64 -20.05 -7.33
CA VAL A 85 -6.47 -19.80 -5.90
C VAL A 85 -7.84 -19.75 -5.22
N ASN A 86 -8.10 -20.71 -4.33
CA ASN A 86 -9.39 -20.85 -3.64
C ASN A 86 -9.45 -20.09 -2.31
N GLU A 87 -8.32 -19.94 -1.64
CA GLU A 87 -8.20 -19.15 -0.42
C GLU A 87 -7.28 -17.97 -0.67
N ILE A 88 -7.73 -16.80 -0.23
CA ILE A 88 -6.97 -15.56 -0.39
C ILE A 88 -6.28 -15.24 0.93
N ARG A 89 -4.95 -15.12 0.88
CA ARG A 89 -4.16 -14.66 2.01
C ARG A 89 -4.35 -13.15 2.16
N VAL A 90 -4.82 -12.74 3.32
CA VAL A 90 -5.07 -11.33 3.64
C VAL A 90 -4.05 -10.86 4.67
N VAL A 91 -3.37 -9.77 4.36
CA VAL A 91 -2.48 -9.07 5.28
C VAL A 91 -3.24 -7.86 5.82
N ASP A 92 -3.48 -7.86 7.12
CA ASP A 92 -4.25 -6.84 7.82
C ASP A 92 -3.32 -6.01 8.71
N ILE A 93 -3.11 -4.74 8.35
CA ILE A 93 -2.50 -3.76 9.24
C ILE A 93 -3.64 -3.24 10.11
N VAL A 94 -3.74 -3.76 11.31
CA VAL A 94 -4.91 -3.57 12.18
C VAL A 94 -5.20 -2.09 12.42
N GLY A 95 -6.41 -1.69 12.05
CA GLY A 95 -6.88 -0.31 12.19
C GLY A 95 -6.49 0.64 11.04
N LEU A 96 -5.67 0.19 10.09
CA LEU A 96 -5.29 1.00 8.93
C LEU A 96 -5.84 0.45 7.63
N ASP A 97 -5.49 -0.79 7.30
CA ASP A 97 -5.74 -1.31 5.97
C ASP A 97 -5.58 -2.82 5.90
N LYS A 98 -6.29 -3.46 5.00
CA LYS A 98 -6.10 -4.88 4.69
C LYS A 98 -6.06 -5.10 3.19
N GLN A 99 -5.20 -5.99 2.75
CA GLN A 99 -4.99 -6.31 1.34
C GLN A 99 -4.78 -7.80 1.14
N ALA A 100 -5.18 -8.27 -0.04
CA ALA A 100 -4.77 -9.58 -0.52
C ALA A 100 -3.31 -9.50 -0.95
N ASP A 101 -2.43 -10.20 -0.28
CA ASP A 101 -0.98 -10.11 -0.50
C ASP A 101 -0.29 -11.44 -0.15
N GLY A 102 0.56 -11.89 -1.02
CA GLY A 102 1.38 -13.11 -0.82
C GLY A 102 2.78 -12.84 -0.29
N GLY A 103 3.18 -11.57 -0.16
CA GLY A 103 4.53 -11.19 0.24
C GLY A 103 4.81 -11.30 1.75
N THR A 104 6.04 -11.03 2.12
CA THR A 104 6.47 -11.00 3.53
C THR A 104 6.20 -9.63 4.14
N HIS A 105 5.92 -9.62 5.44
CA HIS A 105 5.61 -8.40 6.20
C HIS A 105 6.30 -8.46 7.57
N VAL A 106 6.57 -7.26 8.12
CA VAL A 106 7.00 -7.12 9.52
C VAL A 106 5.84 -7.48 10.47
N ARG A 107 6.14 -7.74 11.74
CA ARG A 107 5.11 -8.11 12.74
C ARG A 107 4.29 -6.91 13.18
N SER A 108 4.90 -5.74 13.20
CA SER A 108 4.23 -4.49 13.57
C SER A 108 4.82 -3.33 12.78
N THR A 109 4.06 -2.26 12.65
CA THR A 109 4.49 -1.08 11.89
C THR A 109 5.71 -0.39 12.52
N ALA A 110 5.91 -0.49 13.83
CA ALA A 110 7.07 0.10 14.51
C ALA A 110 8.40 -0.46 14.02
N GLU A 111 8.42 -1.66 13.44
CA GLU A 111 9.63 -2.30 12.92
C GLU A 111 10.07 -1.75 11.56
N ILE A 112 9.27 -0.93 10.91
CA ILE A 112 9.53 -0.46 9.54
C ILE A 112 10.72 0.51 9.48
N GLY A 113 10.86 1.39 10.48
CA GLY A 113 11.82 2.48 10.44
C GLY A 113 11.20 3.76 9.87
N ARG A 114 12.02 4.73 9.52
CA ARG A 114 11.55 6.02 9.03
C ARG A 114 11.32 6.00 7.52
N PHE A 115 10.13 6.40 7.10
CA PHE A 115 9.72 6.51 5.72
C PHE A 115 10.07 7.87 5.13
N GLU A 116 10.58 7.89 3.91
CA GLU A 116 10.91 9.11 3.18
C GLU A 116 10.45 8.99 1.72
N VAL A 117 9.84 10.06 1.20
CA VAL A 117 9.53 10.20 -0.22
C VAL A 117 10.75 10.81 -0.91
N VAL A 118 11.37 10.04 -1.81
CA VAL A 118 12.57 10.48 -2.54
C VAL A 118 12.19 11.44 -3.66
N LYS A 119 11.20 11.08 -4.47
CA LYS A 119 10.67 11.94 -5.53
C LYS A 119 9.34 11.41 -6.07
N THR A 120 8.66 12.28 -6.80
CA THR A 120 7.45 11.94 -7.54
C THR A 120 7.69 12.15 -9.04
N GLU A 121 7.05 11.33 -9.88
CA GLU A 121 7.19 11.39 -11.34
C GLU A 121 5.81 11.21 -11.99
N SER A 122 5.60 11.87 -13.12
CA SER A 122 4.43 11.58 -13.95
C SER A 122 4.74 10.42 -14.91
N LYS A 123 3.88 9.42 -14.95
CA LYS A 123 3.96 8.29 -15.87
C LYS A 123 2.73 8.23 -16.77
N GLY A 124 2.31 9.41 -17.25
CA GLY A 124 1.14 9.58 -18.09
C GLY A 124 -0.06 10.12 -17.32
N ARG A 125 -1.15 10.36 -18.07
CA ARG A 125 -2.41 10.83 -17.48
C ARG A 125 -3.01 9.76 -16.58
N GLY A 126 -3.38 10.16 -15.35
CA GLY A 126 -3.99 9.26 -14.40
C GLY A 126 -3.03 8.24 -13.79
N ASN A 127 -1.71 8.43 -13.95
CA ASN A 127 -0.72 7.53 -13.36
C ASN A 127 0.50 8.31 -12.89
N LYS A 128 0.72 8.34 -11.58
CA LYS A 128 1.83 9.06 -10.94
C LYS A 128 2.67 8.11 -10.13
N ARG A 129 3.99 8.22 -10.26
CA ARG A 129 4.96 7.37 -9.59
C ARG A 129 5.54 8.06 -8.37
N ILE A 130 5.63 7.32 -7.27
CA ILE A 130 6.26 7.74 -6.03
C ILE A 130 7.45 6.83 -5.79
N ARG A 131 8.64 7.42 -5.61
CA ARG A 131 9.82 6.68 -5.17
C ARG A 131 10.05 6.97 -3.70
N VAL A 132 10.23 5.90 -2.93
CA VAL A 132 10.29 5.95 -1.47
C VAL A 132 11.47 5.13 -0.96
N ARG A 133 11.90 5.44 0.27
CA ARG A 133 12.91 4.64 0.97
C ARG A 133 12.66 4.60 2.46
N ILE A 134 13.25 3.61 3.10
CA ILE A 134 13.24 3.46 4.54
C ILE A 134 14.64 3.79 5.06
N LEU A 135 14.69 4.63 6.08
CA LEU A 135 15.93 5.00 6.79
C LEU A 135 15.98 4.27 8.13
N ASP A 136 17.10 3.70 8.45
CA ASP A 136 17.33 3.09 9.76
C ASP A 136 17.43 4.13 10.87
#